data_19e262acd52b92d4d7cf76c3411fee40
#
_entry.id   19e262acd52b92d4d7cf76c3411fee40
#
_cell.length_a   1.000
_cell.length_b   1.000
_cell.length_c   1.000
_cell.angle_alpha   90.00
_cell.angle_beta   90.00
_cell.angle_gamma   90.00
#
_symmetry.space_group_name_H-M   'P 1'
#
loop_
_entity.id
_entity.type
_entity.pdbx_description
1 polymer ?
#
loop_
_entity_poly.entity_id
_entity_poly.type
_entity_poly.pdbx_seq_one_letter_code
_entity_poly.pdbx_strand_id
1 'polypeptide(L)'
;RDRLVDELRAADRDHSVRCIVITSSGRYFCTGADLSGGARTGAGSEGGSKRPPLIDARHGIEYYQELFRVLWDLETPVVTAVNGTVAGIGNLLALLGDIVIAAECTRFTSVFADGCMVAHAGDPYFLSRIFPFHRLMEFALLREKYTAEDLLAWNVINRVVPAGELESTAAAIARPLAEGPTLILGQTKKLYRRSLD
;
A
#
# COMPACT_ATOMS: atom_id res chain seq x y z
N ARG A 1 -3.58 2.19 -12.25
CA ARG A 1 -2.37 2.76 -11.67
C ARG A 1 -2.14 4.20 -12.16
N ASP A 2 -2.03 4.45 -13.47
CA ASP A 2 -1.65 5.76 -14.01
C ASP A 2 -2.57 6.88 -13.51
N ARG A 3 -3.87 6.69 -13.61
CA ARG A 3 -4.84 7.64 -13.07
C ARG A 3 -4.60 7.94 -11.58
N LEU A 4 -4.28 6.93 -10.76
CA LEU A 4 -4.01 7.15 -9.33
C LEU A 4 -2.73 7.96 -9.13
N VAL A 5 -1.67 7.70 -9.89
CA VAL A 5 -0.44 8.50 -9.86
C VAL A 5 -0.70 9.95 -10.22
N ASP A 6 -1.48 10.18 -11.28
CA ASP A 6 -1.80 11.54 -11.74
C ASP A 6 -2.65 12.30 -10.71
N GLU A 7 -3.66 11.65 -10.14
CA GLU A 7 -4.52 12.24 -9.09
C GLU A 7 -3.72 12.54 -7.80
N LEU A 8 -2.82 11.65 -7.37
CA LEU A 8 -1.96 11.90 -6.21
C LEU A 8 -1.04 13.10 -6.44
N ARG A 9 -0.41 13.18 -7.62
CA ARG A 9 0.43 14.31 -7.99
C ARG A 9 -0.35 15.62 -8.11
N ALA A 10 -1.54 15.55 -8.66
CA ALA A 10 -2.42 16.73 -8.78
C ALA A 10 -2.85 17.22 -7.39
N ALA A 11 -3.28 16.30 -6.52
CA ALA A 11 -3.66 16.62 -5.14
C ALA A 11 -2.51 17.22 -4.34
N ASP A 12 -1.28 16.70 -4.49
CA ASP A 12 -0.12 17.21 -3.76
C ASP A 12 0.32 18.61 -4.21
N ARG A 13 0.02 18.99 -5.46
CA ARG A 13 0.30 20.33 -6.02
C ARG A 13 -0.81 21.34 -5.75
N ASP A 14 -2.00 20.88 -5.43
CA ASP A 14 -3.14 21.74 -5.15
C ASP A 14 -3.16 22.18 -3.68
N HIS A 15 -2.81 23.43 -3.43
CA HIS A 15 -2.79 23.99 -2.06
C HIS A 15 -4.15 23.99 -1.36
N SER A 16 -5.26 23.78 -2.07
CA SER A 16 -6.58 23.60 -1.48
C SER A 16 -6.78 22.19 -0.89
N VAL A 17 -6.01 21.19 -1.37
CA VAL A 17 -5.98 19.83 -0.83
C VAL A 17 -5.04 19.78 0.37
N ARG A 18 -5.59 19.55 1.54
CA ARG A 18 -4.87 19.63 2.82
C ARG A 18 -4.60 18.27 3.46
N CYS A 19 -5.33 17.23 3.05
CA CYS A 19 -5.16 15.85 3.46
C CYS A 19 -5.76 14.95 2.38
N ILE A 20 -5.11 13.83 2.09
CA ILE A 20 -5.58 12.81 1.16
C ILE A 20 -6.09 11.62 1.96
N VAL A 21 -7.27 11.12 1.62
CA VAL A 21 -7.79 9.85 2.17
C VAL A 21 -7.83 8.82 1.03
N ILE A 22 -7.11 7.71 1.21
CA ILE A 22 -7.12 6.59 0.27
C ILE A 22 -8.03 5.50 0.83
N THR A 23 -9.06 5.15 0.09
CA THR A 23 -9.95 4.03 0.38
C THR A 23 -10.40 3.35 -0.90
N SER A 24 -11.15 2.27 -0.82
CA SER A 24 -11.69 1.54 -1.96
C SER A 24 -13.19 1.28 -1.78
N SER A 25 -13.87 0.96 -2.86
CA SER A 25 -15.27 0.51 -2.85
C SER A 25 -15.35 -1.01 -2.93
N GLY A 26 -16.41 -1.59 -2.33
CA GLY A 26 -16.66 -3.03 -2.34
C GLY A 26 -15.86 -3.81 -1.30
N ARG A 27 -15.74 -5.12 -1.52
CA ARG A 27 -15.18 -6.07 -0.51
C ARG A 27 -13.65 -6.18 -0.49
N TYR A 28 -12.97 -5.64 -1.47
CA TYR A 28 -11.51 -5.68 -1.58
C TYR A 28 -10.96 -4.26 -1.53
N PHE A 29 -9.84 -4.07 -0.84
CA PHE A 29 -9.10 -2.82 -0.93
C PHE A 29 -8.21 -2.81 -2.18
N CYS A 30 -7.25 -3.71 -2.22
CA CYS A 30 -6.39 -3.90 -3.39
C CYS A 30 -5.74 -5.29 -3.35
N THR A 31 -5.94 -6.11 -4.37
CA THR A 31 -5.39 -7.47 -4.44
C THR A 31 -4.16 -7.59 -5.34
N GLY A 32 -3.54 -6.48 -5.69
CA GLY A 32 -2.31 -6.45 -6.47
C GLY A 32 -2.52 -6.23 -7.96
N ALA A 33 -1.57 -6.69 -8.76
CA ALA A 33 -1.60 -6.55 -10.20
C ALA A 33 -2.66 -7.46 -10.83
N ASP A 34 -3.30 -6.98 -11.90
CA ASP A 34 -4.17 -7.81 -12.72
C ASP A 34 -3.34 -8.84 -13.52
N LEU A 35 -3.53 -10.09 -13.18
CA LEU A 35 -2.86 -11.23 -13.84
C LEU A 35 -3.69 -11.85 -14.95
N SER A 36 -4.89 -11.34 -15.25
CA SER A 36 -5.80 -11.88 -16.26
C SER A 36 -5.28 -11.68 -17.70
N GLY A 37 -4.43 -10.67 -17.92
CA GLY A 37 -3.84 -10.32 -19.21
C GLY A 37 -2.64 -11.16 -19.68
N GLY A 38 -2.36 -12.34 -19.06
CA GLY A 38 -1.31 -13.24 -19.52
C GLY A 38 0.07 -13.07 -18.86
N ALA A 39 0.21 -12.19 -17.88
CA ALA A 39 1.43 -12.07 -17.05
C ALA A 39 1.50 -13.17 -15.98
N ARG A 40 1.07 -14.39 -16.27
CA ARG A 40 1.30 -15.56 -15.41
C ARG A 40 2.75 -15.99 -15.57
N THR A 41 3.65 -15.35 -14.83
CA THR A 41 5.01 -15.80 -14.60
C THR A 41 5.00 -16.90 -13.54
N GLY A 42 4.54 -18.11 -13.90
CA GLY A 42 4.54 -19.23 -12.97
C GLY A 42 4.58 -20.55 -13.73
N ALA A 43 5.42 -21.45 -13.29
CA ALA A 43 5.57 -22.79 -13.83
C ALA A 43 4.20 -23.51 -13.90
N GLY A 44 3.87 -24.09 -15.07
CA GLY A 44 2.80 -25.08 -15.20
C GLY A 44 1.68 -24.77 -16.18
N SER A 45 1.93 -24.09 -17.31
CA SER A 45 1.03 -24.16 -18.45
C SER A 45 1.76 -24.79 -19.63
N GLU A 46 1.33 -25.98 -20.03
CA GLU A 46 1.73 -26.66 -21.28
C GLU A 46 1.19 -25.97 -22.56
N GLY A 47 0.97 -24.67 -22.49
CA GLY A 47 0.58 -23.84 -23.61
C GLY A 47 1.59 -22.70 -23.77
N GLY A 48 2.39 -22.79 -24.83
CA GLY A 48 3.55 -21.96 -25.18
C GLY A 48 3.39 -20.41 -25.10
N SER A 49 3.11 -19.89 -23.93
CA SER A 49 3.23 -18.47 -23.66
C SER A 49 4.71 -18.14 -23.51
N LYS A 50 5.29 -17.48 -24.51
CA LYS A 50 6.65 -16.95 -24.45
C LYS A 50 6.76 -16.06 -23.20
N ARG A 51 7.65 -16.42 -22.26
CA ARG A 51 8.00 -15.51 -21.16
C ARG A 51 8.43 -14.18 -21.77
N PRO A 52 7.94 -13.05 -21.25
CA PRO A 52 8.41 -11.76 -21.72
C PRO A 52 9.94 -11.70 -21.54
N PRO A 53 10.66 -11.02 -22.42
CA PRO A 53 12.08 -10.77 -22.21
C PRO A 53 12.32 -10.19 -20.81
N LEU A 54 13.45 -10.54 -20.19
CA LEU A 54 13.80 -10.03 -18.83
C LEU A 54 13.72 -8.50 -18.74
N ILE A 55 14.03 -7.81 -19.84
CA ILE A 55 13.94 -6.35 -19.89
C ILE A 55 12.48 -5.88 -19.75
N ASP A 56 11.51 -6.57 -20.34
CA ASP A 56 10.09 -6.20 -20.24
C ASP A 56 9.55 -6.49 -18.84
N ALA A 57 10.02 -7.59 -18.21
CA ALA A 57 9.68 -7.90 -16.82
C ALA A 57 10.21 -6.82 -15.87
N ARG A 58 11.43 -6.32 -16.10
CA ARG A 58 12.02 -5.21 -15.35
C ARG A 58 11.21 -3.93 -15.50
N HIS A 59 10.86 -3.54 -16.72
CA HIS A 59 10.03 -2.34 -16.97
C HIS A 59 8.65 -2.46 -16.30
N GLY A 60 8.08 -3.66 -16.26
CA GLY A 60 6.84 -3.91 -15.52
C GLY A 60 6.98 -3.66 -14.02
N ILE A 61 8.11 -4.05 -13.41
CA ILE A 61 8.40 -3.77 -12.00
C ILE A 61 8.59 -2.28 -11.75
N GLU A 62 9.40 -1.61 -12.58
CA GLU A 62 9.65 -0.16 -12.51
C GLU A 62 8.35 0.64 -12.64
N TYR A 63 7.44 0.18 -13.49
CA TYR A 63 6.12 0.76 -13.66
C TYR A 63 5.30 0.80 -12.36
N TYR A 64 5.28 -0.29 -11.57
CA TYR A 64 4.59 -0.28 -10.27
C TYR A 64 5.34 0.51 -9.21
N GLN A 65 6.67 0.53 -9.23
CA GLN A 65 7.48 1.28 -8.28
C GLN A 65 7.19 2.78 -8.29
N GLU A 66 6.85 3.33 -9.45
CA GLU A 66 6.52 4.75 -9.56
C GLU A 66 5.35 5.16 -8.64
N LEU A 67 4.27 4.36 -8.59
CA LEU A 67 3.14 4.64 -7.71
C LEU A 67 3.58 4.76 -6.24
N PHE A 68 4.40 3.82 -5.78
CA PHE A 68 4.81 3.78 -4.38
C PHE A 68 5.83 4.86 -4.05
N ARG A 69 6.71 5.22 -4.99
CA ARG A 69 7.58 6.39 -4.85
C ARG A 69 6.77 7.68 -4.74
N VAL A 70 5.79 7.87 -5.64
CA VAL A 70 4.91 9.04 -5.57
C VAL A 70 4.20 9.11 -4.22
N LEU A 71 3.58 8.01 -3.77
CA LEU A 71 2.88 7.97 -2.49
C LEU A 71 3.81 8.25 -1.30
N TRP A 72 5.05 7.74 -1.37
CA TRP A 72 6.06 7.99 -0.34
C TRP A 72 6.56 9.43 -0.33
N ASP A 73 6.67 10.07 -1.49
CA ASP A 73 7.23 11.43 -1.63
C ASP A 73 6.20 12.55 -1.44
N LEU A 74 4.89 12.25 -1.34
CA LEU A 74 3.86 13.27 -1.12
C LEU A 74 4.17 14.11 0.13
N GLU A 75 4.02 15.42 0.01
CA GLU A 75 4.07 16.34 1.16
C GLU A 75 2.73 16.41 1.88
N THR A 76 1.63 16.34 1.12
CA THR A 76 0.28 16.30 1.68
C THR A 76 0.10 15.08 2.58
N PRO A 77 -0.39 15.23 3.83
CA PRO A 77 -0.69 14.10 4.70
C PRO A 77 -1.66 13.09 4.09
N VAL A 78 -1.39 11.80 4.28
CA VAL A 78 -2.18 10.70 3.72
C VAL A 78 -2.73 9.81 4.83
N VAL A 79 -4.04 9.63 4.84
CA VAL A 79 -4.74 8.64 5.66
C VAL A 79 -5.17 7.49 4.76
N THR A 80 -4.78 6.26 5.08
CA THR A 80 -5.31 5.08 4.37
C THR A 80 -6.38 4.40 5.21
N ALA A 81 -7.57 4.25 4.63
CA ALA A 81 -8.72 3.59 5.22
C ALA A 81 -9.00 2.27 4.50
N VAL A 82 -8.50 1.18 5.08
CA VAL A 82 -8.50 -0.14 4.44
C VAL A 82 -9.81 -0.87 4.73
N ASN A 83 -10.66 -0.99 3.73
CA ASN A 83 -12.03 -1.51 3.88
C ASN A 83 -12.18 -3.02 3.63
N GLY A 84 -11.13 -3.72 3.22
CA GLY A 84 -11.25 -5.13 2.84
C GLY A 84 -9.93 -5.79 2.51
N THR A 85 -9.98 -6.92 1.81
CA THR A 85 -8.79 -7.75 1.55
C THR A 85 -7.70 -6.99 0.79
N VAL A 86 -6.47 -7.20 1.24
CA VAL A 86 -5.22 -6.66 0.70
C VAL A 86 -4.29 -7.80 0.33
N ALA A 87 -3.71 -7.77 -0.86
CA ALA A 87 -2.78 -8.82 -1.29
C ALA A 87 -1.67 -8.28 -2.22
N GLY A 88 -0.50 -8.92 -2.17
CA GLY A 88 0.64 -8.61 -3.02
C GLY A 88 1.06 -7.15 -2.90
N ILE A 89 1.31 -6.49 -4.04
CA ILE A 89 1.67 -5.07 -4.07
C ILE A 89 0.58 -4.13 -3.50
N GLY A 90 -0.65 -4.64 -3.33
CA GLY A 90 -1.72 -3.92 -2.63
C GLY A 90 -1.36 -3.60 -1.18
N ASN A 91 -0.49 -4.40 -0.53
CA ASN A 91 0.02 -4.11 0.81
C ASN A 91 0.76 -2.77 0.86
N LEU A 92 1.54 -2.43 -0.17
CA LEU A 92 2.19 -1.13 -0.24
C LEU A 92 1.19 0.02 -0.34
N LEU A 93 0.15 -0.12 -1.18
CA LEU A 93 -0.90 0.90 -1.28
C LEU A 93 -1.63 1.08 0.06
N ALA A 94 -1.88 -0.01 0.79
CA ALA A 94 -2.55 0.02 2.07
C ALA A 94 -1.68 0.63 3.19
N LEU A 95 -0.37 0.32 3.22
CA LEU A 95 0.49 0.57 4.38
C LEU A 95 1.43 1.78 4.23
N LEU A 96 1.49 2.43 3.06
CA LEU A 96 2.34 3.61 2.85
C LEU A 96 1.68 4.94 3.21
N GLY A 97 0.43 4.94 3.66
CA GLY A 97 -0.17 6.12 4.28
C GLY A 97 0.59 6.57 5.53
N ASP A 98 0.46 7.82 5.91
CA ASP A 98 1.07 8.33 7.14
C ASP A 98 0.32 7.84 8.38
N ILE A 99 -0.99 7.65 8.26
CA ILE A 99 -1.87 7.03 9.25
C ILE A 99 -2.71 5.97 8.55
N VAL A 100 -2.69 4.77 9.08
CA VAL A 100 -3.39 3.62 8.49
C VAL A 100 -4.44 3.11 9.47
N ILE A 101 -5.68 3.07 9.02
CA ILE A 101 -6.79 2.44 9.76
C ILE A 101 -7.40 1.33 8.91
N ALA A 102 -7.91 0.29 9.53
CA ALA A 102 -8.52 -0.82 8.83
C ALA A 102 -9.88 -1.19 9.43
N ALA A 103 -10.79 -1.67 8.59
CA ALA A 103 -11.99 -2.33 9.05
C ALA A 103 -11.64 -3.69 9.66
N GLU A 104 -12.40 -4.13 10.67
CA GLU A 104 -12.23 -5.43 11.35
C GLU A 104 -12.28 -6.65 10.41
N CYS A 105 -13.02 -6.53 9.29
CA CYS A 105 -13.11 -7.57 8.26
C CYS A 105 -11.88 -7.65 7.35
N THR A 106 -10.94 -6.71 7.46
CA THR A 106 -9.76 -6.64 6.58
C THR A 106 -8.83 -7.83 6.81
N ARG A 107 -8.27 -8.32 5.69
CA ARG A 107 -7.26 -9.40 5.68
C ARG A 107 -6.09 -8.98 4.81
N PHE A 108 -4.89 -9.21 5.30
CA PHE A 108 -3.63 -8.92 4.62
C PHE A 108 -2.90 -10.23 4.31
N THR A 109 -2.31 -10.33 3.13
CA THR A 109 -1.53 -11.50 2.75
C THR A 109 -0.41 -11.15 1.78
N SER A 110 0.74 -11.82 1.94
CA SER A 110 1.80 -11.81 0.94
C SER A 110 1.58 -12.99 -0.01
N VAL A 111 1.48 -12.72 -1.32
CA VAL A 111 1.20 -13.73 -2.34
C VAL A 111 2.35 -13.93 -3.34
N PHE A 112 3.49 -13.29 -3.12
CA PHE A 112 4.61 -13.36 -4.08
C PHE A 112 5.13 -14.78 -4.26
N ALA A 113 5.35 -15.51 -3.16
CA ALA A 113 5.85 -16.87 -3.20
C ALA A 113 4.87 -17.85 -3.86
N ASP A 114 3.55 -17.63 -3.75
CA ASP A 114 2.53 -18.44 -4.43
C ASP A 114 2.62 -18.28 -5.95
N GLY A 115 3.03 -17.12 -6.42
CA GLY A 115 3.33 -16.85 -7.84
C GLY A 115 4.76 -17.19 -8.26
N CYS A 116 5.55 -17.90 -7.45
CA CYS A 116 6.98 -18.14 -7.68
C CYS A 116 7.77 -16.85 -7.97
N MET A 117 7.41 -15.76 -7.30
CA MET A 117 8.05 -14.46 -7.43
C MET A 117 8.71 -14.06 -6.10
N VAL A 118 9.83 -13.36 -6.20
CA VAL A 118 10.39 -12.66 -5.05
C VAL A 118 9.60 -11.38 -4.79
N ALA A 119 9.58 -10.91 -3.57
CA ALA A 119 9.04 -9.59 -3.24
C ALA A 119 9.72 -8.50 -4.08
N HIS A 120 8.93 -7.63 -4.71
CA HIS A 120 9.40 -6.63 -5.67
C HIS A 120 8.60 -5.33 -5.57
N ALA A 121 8.72 -4.44 -6.57
CA ALA A 121 8.03 -3.15 -6.64
C ALA A 121 8.27 -2.21 -5.44
N GLY A 122 9.34 -2.44 -4.67
CA GLY A 122 9.67 -1.68 -3.47
C GLY A 122 9.23 -2.32 -2.16
N ASP A 123 8.53 -3.46 -2.21
CA ASP A 123 8.03 -4.17 -1.03
C ASP A 123 9.12 -4.38 0.05
N PRO A 124 10.31 -4.93 -0.26
CA PRO A 124 11.36 -5.11 0.76
C PRO A 124 11.84 -3.79 1.37
N TYR A 125 11.94 -2.74 0.57
CA TYR A 125 12.39 -1.43 1.04
C TYR A 125 11.39 -0.78 2.00
N PHE A 126 10.12 -0.74 1.61
CA PHE A 126 9.10 -0.05 2.38
C PHE A 126 8.64 -0.87 3.59
N LEU A 127 8.32 -2.16 3.41
CA LEU A 127 7.77 -2.95 4.51
C LEU A 127 8.80 -3.20 5.62
N SER A 128 10.10 -3.26 5.31
CA SER A 128 11.15 -3.37 6.34
C SER A 128 11.25 -2.14 7.25
N ARG A 129 10.68 -1.01 6.84
CA ARG A 129 10.61 0.23 7.63
C ARG A 129 9.32 0.36 8.44
N ILE A 130 8.32 -0.45 8.11
CA ILE A 130 7.00 -0.42 8.72
C ILE A 130 6.82 -1.55 9.73
N PHE A 131 7.28 -2.76 9.39
CA PHE A 131 7.12 -3.94 10.23
C PHE A 131 8.30 -4.14 11.17
N PRO A 132 8.07 -4.65 12.39
CA PRO A 132 9.11 -5.33 13.15
C PRO A 132 9.66 -6.51 12.35
N PHE A 133 11.00 -6.66 12.29
CA PHE A 133 11.67 -7.56 11.34
C PHE A 133 11.13 -9.01 11.36
N HIS A 134 10.97 -9.62 12.53
CA HIS A 134 10.49 -11.00 12.61
C HIS A 134 9.02 -11.15 12.17
N ARG A 135 8.20 -10.12 12.38
CA ARG A 135 6.81 -10.08 11.88
C ARG A 135 6.76 -9.91 10.36
N LEU A 136 7.70 -9.14 9.81
CA LEU A 136 7.86 -9.07 8.35
C LEU A 136 8.22 -10.43 7.75
N MET A 137 9.16 -11.16 8.37
CA MET A 137 9.55 -12.49 7.89
C MET A 137 8.40 -13.48 7.99
N GLU A 138 7.67 -13.48 9.09
CA GLU A 138 6.44 -14.27 9.27
C GLU A 138 5.42 -13.96 8.17
N PHE A 139 5.09 -12.68 7.97
CA PHE A 139 4.17 -12.21 6.94
C PHE A 139 4.59 -12.61 5.53
N ALA A 140 5.87 -12.43 5.19
CA ALA A 140 6.39 -12.66 3.84
C ALA A 140 6.57 -14.15 3.51
N LEU A 141 6.95 -14.99 4.49
CA LEU A 141 7.38 -16.36 4.24
C LEU A 141 6.28 -17.40 4.48
N LEU A 142 5.39 -17.19 5.46
CA LEU A 142 4.35 -18.17 5.78
C LEU A 142 3.15 -18.12 4.83
N ARG A 143 2.95 -17.01 4.12
CA ARG A 143 1.88 -16.83 3.11
C ARG A 143 0.47 -16.99 3.72
N GLU A 144 0.35 -16.68 4.99
CA GLU A 144 -0.90 -16.75 5.72
C GLU A 144 -1.75 -15.48 5.49
N LYS A 145 -2.99 -15.53 5.93
CA LYS A 145 -3.88 -14.38 5.96
C LYS A 145 -3.89 -13.83 7.37
N TYR A 146 -3.40 -12.62 7.53
CA TYR A 146 -3.37 -11.91 8.79
C TYR A 146 -4.56 -10.96 8.90
N THR A 147 -5.11 -10.83 10.09
CA THR A 147 -6.22 -9.94 10.39
C THR A 147 -5.74 -8.50 10.55
N ALA A 148 -6.68 -7.55 10.57
CA ALA A 148 -6.36 -6.17 10.92
C ALA A 148 -5.85 -6.06 12.37
N GLU A 149 -6.40 -6.87 13.28
CA GLU A 149 -5.99 -6.96 14.68
C GLU A 149 -4.56 -7.47 14.83
N ASP A 150 -4.12 -8.45 14.00
CA ASP A 150 -2.73 -8.92 14.00
C ASP A 150 -1.78 -7.76 13.64
N LEU A 151 -2.10 -7.01 12.57
CA LEU A 151 -1.28 -5.87 12.15
C LEU A 151 -1.31 -4.72 13.17
N LEU A 152 -2.41 -4.52 13.86
CA LEU A 152 -2.49 -3.57 14.97
C LEU A 152 -1.61 -4.03 16.16
N ALA A 153 -1.70 -5.31 16.53
CA ALA A 153 -0.87 -5.87 17.60
C ALA A 153 0.63 -5.85 17.28
N TRP A 154 0.99 -5.87 15.99
CA TRP A 154 2.36 -5.74 15.51
C TRP A 154 2.82 -4.28 15.36
N ASN A 155 1.98 -3.31 15.67
CA ASN A 155 2.22 -1.87 15.49
C ASN A 155 2.48 -1.47 14.02
N VAL A 156 1.88 -2.18 13.07
CA VAL A 156 1.99 -1.91 11.62
C VAL A 156 0.91 -0.93 11.18
N ILE A 157 -0.27 -0.96 11.81
CA ILE A 157 -1.37 -0.02 11.56
C ILE A 157 -1.79 0.68 12.85
N ASN A 158 -2.49 1.81 12.72
CA ASN A 158 -2.82 2.67 13.86
C ASN A 158 -4.11 2.28 14.58
N ARG A 159 -5.13 1.79 13.85
CA ARG A 159 -6.45 1.47 14.42
C ARG A 159 -7.17 0.39 13.62
N VAL A 160 -8.00 -0.35 14.33
CA VAL A 160 -9.04 -1.22 13.76
C VAL A 160 -10.39 -0.72 14.24
N VAL A 161 -11.36 -0.67 13.33
CA VAL A 161 -12.70 -0.15 13.60
C VAL A 161 -13.77 -1.03 12.95
N PRO A 162 -15.01 -1.02 13.44
CA PRO A 162 -16.13 -1.65 12.73
C PRO A 162 -16.24 -1.12 11.29
N ALA A 163 -16.58 -2.00 10.35
CA ALA A 163 -16.62 -1.63 8.92
C ALA A 163 -17.52 -0.41 8.65
N GLY A 164 -18.65 -0.28 9.36
CA GLY A 164 -19.55 0.87 9.23
C GLY A 164 -19.00 2.19 9.77
N GLU A 165 -17.92 2.17 10.53
CA GLU A 165 -17.30 3.36 11.12
C GLU A 165 -16.02 3.79 10.40
N LEU A 166 -15.57 3.04 9.39
CA LEU A 166 -14.28 3.28 8.73
C LEU A 166 -14.22 4.67 8.10
N GLU A 167 -15.22 5.07 7.34
CA GLU A 167 -15.23 6.38 6.65
C GLU A 167 -15.31 7.54 7.63
N SER A 168 -16.18 7.44 8.65
CA SER A 168 -16.32 8.49 9.67
C SER A 168 -15.05 8.65 10.51
N THR A 169 -14.39 7.52 10.82
CA THR A 169 -13.10 7.54 11.54
C THR A 169 -11.99 8.13 10.67
N ALA A 170 -11.93 7.77 9.38
CA ALA A 170 -10.96 8.36 8.45
C ALA A 170 -11.16 9.89 8.35
N ALA A 171 -12.39 10.35 8.22
CA ALA A 171 -12.72 11.77 8.18
C ALA A 171 -12.35 12.49 9.50
N ALA A 172 -12.58 11.87 10.65
CA ALA A 172 -12.21 12.41 11.96
C ALA A 172 -10.69 12.55 12.13
N ILE A 173 -9.89 11.65 11.53
CA ILE A 173 -8.43 11.73 11.51
C ILE A 173 -7.95 12.78 10.49
N ALA A 174 -8.55 12.81 9.30
CA ALA A 174 -8.14 13.72 8.23
C ALA A 174 -8.43 15.20 8.57
N ARG A 175 -9.51 15.48 9.30
CA ARG A 175 -9.93 16.85 9.64
C ARG A 175 -8.83 17.66 10.36
N PRO A 176 -8.25 17.24 11.50
CA PRO A 176 -7.20 18.01 12.17
C PRO A 176 -5.93 18.14 11.32
N LEU A 177 -5.64 17.18 10.41
CA LEU A 177 -4.53 17.29 9.46
C LEU A 177 -4.83 18.38 8.41
N ALA A 178 -6.05 18.45 7.92
CA ALA A 178 -6.49 19.45 6.95
C ALA A 178 -6.62 20.86 7.56
N GLU A 179 -7.04 20.98 8.80
CA GLU A 179 -7.15 22.24 9.53
C GLU A 179 -5.79 22.73 10.07
N GLY A 180 -4.81 21.84 10.16
CA GLY A 180 -3.48 22.10 10.69
C GLY A 180 -2.55 22.86 9.74
N PRO A 181 -1.31 23.12 10.14
CA PRO A 181 -0.29 23.78 9.32
C PRO A 181 0.28 22.80 8.27
N THR A 182 -0.43 22.53 7.19
CA THR A 182 -0.16 21.47 6.20
C THR A 182 1.29 21.48 5.69
N LEU A 183 1.85 22.66 5.39
CA LEU A 183 3.23 22.75 4.95
C LEU A 183 4.21 22.22 6.00
N ILE A 184 3.98 22.55 7.27
CA ILE A 184 4.84 22.08 8.38
C ILE A 184 4.67 20.58 8.58
N LEU A 185 3.43 20.07 8.50
CA LEU A 185 3.16 18.63 8.58
C LEU A 185 3.87 17.89 7.43
N GLY A 186 3.80 18.41 6.20
CA GLY A 186 4.47 17.85 5.04
C GLY A 186 5.99 17.82 5.18
N GLN A 187 6.61 18.93 5.63
CA GLN A 187 8.05 18.96 5.86
C GLN A 187 8.48 18.03 7.00
N THR A 188 7.69 17.94 8.07
CA THR A 188 7.94 17.02 9.19
C THR A 188 7.94 15.57 8.71
N LYS A 189 6.90 15.18 7.96
CA LYS A 189 6.79 13.87 7.33
C LYS A 189 8.00 13.53 6.46
N LYS A 190 8.44 14.46 5.60
CA LYS A 190 9.63 14.27 4.76
C LYS A 190 10.90 14.05 5.57
N LEU A 191 11.09 14.79 6.64
CA LEU A 191 12.26 14.64 7.51
C LEU A 191 12.29 13.27 8.17
N TYR A 192 11.16 12.80 8.72
CA TYR A 192 11.09 11.45 9.30
C TYR A 192 11.33 10.35 8.26
N ARG A 193 10.75 10.47 7.07
CA ARG A 193 10.96 9.48 6.00
C ARG A 193 12.41 9.41 5.53
N ARG A 194 13.08 10.56 5.39
CA ARG A 194 14.51 10.62 5.05
C ARG A 194 15.43 10.08 6.16
N SER A 195 15.02 10.14 7.42
CA SER A 195 15.81 9.58 8.52
C SER A 195 15.81 8.04 8.53
N LEU A 196 14.98 7.41 7.71
CA LEU A 196 14.94 5.95 7.54
C LEU A 196 15.86 5.46 6.42
N ASP A 197 16.46 6.35 5.62
CA ASP A 197 17.43 6.03 4.58
C ASP A 197 18.85 5.92 5.17
#